data_69079cf43563c4f44f85d55d48d45ae8
#
_entry.id   69079cf43563c4f44f85d55d48d45ae8
#
_cell.length_a   1.000
_cell.length_b   1.000
_cell.length_c   1.000
_cell.angle_alpha   90.00
_cell.angle_beta   90.00
_cell.angle_gamma   90.00
#
_symmetry.space_group_name_H-M   'P 1'
#
loop_
_entity.id
_entity.type
_entity.pdbx_description
1 polymer ?
#
loop_
_entity_poly.entity_id
_entity_poly.type
_entity_poly.pdbx_seq_one_letter_code
_entity_poly.pdbx_strand_id
1 'polypeptide(L)'
;LSAAKPLPRAAAELAAAAICFGAAGCKLAVVELPDAGLAAALPAMPVCAVTAIGPDGISRSVERSAALAAGVMREDSVCVTAPEQPKAALSELIVAAGKCNCELVVPDPEDITFLEAEKFTSKVDYGGYTVPLAFLGRHAAGNAAIAVEMALALWRKGFEIPDEAILEGLAAVENRSSIRVLSQKPLVILDACRTPQQAAALLRVLNMAKVRHMSAVVGLSEEEGAEAFFTALENGLTPEEQKKDKQTMPGMGENPFDQVFLVTPSGVEAALTERLLEKARYHFDAVLCESLDEAVKQAKANSRRGLLVCGSEAIALEAAKLLETI
;
A
#
# COMPACT_ATOMS: atom_id res chain seq x y z
N LEU A 1 37.77 -22.59 10.75
CA LEU A 1 36.55 -21.83 11.13
C LEU A 1 36.07 -21.13 9.87
N SER A 2 35.08 -21.68 9.17
CA SER A 2 34.39 -21.04 8.05
C SER A 2 33.73 -19.77 8.60
N ALA A 3 34.12 -18.60 8.07
CA ALA A 3 33.46 -17.35 8.41
C ALA A 3 31.96 -17.48 8.06
N ALA A 4 31.10 -17.39 9.05
CA ALA A 4 29.67 -17.42 8.86
C ALA A 4 29.31 -16.30 7.90
N LYS A 5 28.56 -16.60 6.82
CA LYS A 5 28.05 -15.57 5.93
C LYS A 5 27.20 -14.58 6.76
N PRO A 6 27.38 -13.27 6.56
CA PRO A 6 26.54 -12.30 7.27
C PRO A 6 25.06 -12.55 6.92
N LEU A 7 24.20 -12.50 7.93
CA LEU A 7 22.76 -12.59 7.74
C LEU A 7 22.28 -11.39 6.89
N PRO A 8 21.34 -11.60 5.97
CA PRO A 8 20.66 -10.47 5.33
C PRO A 8 20.06 -9.56 6.41
N ARG A 9 20.06 -8.24 6.13
CA ARG A 9 19.59 -7.24 7.10
C ARG A 9 18.21 -7.55 7.68
N ALA A 10 17.24 -7.87 6.82
CA ALA A 10 15.88 -8.21 7.23
C ALA A 10 15.82 -9.45 8.15
N ALA A 11 16.66 -10.46 7.89
CA ALA A 11 16.74 -11.65 8.76
C ALA A 11 17.38 -11.31 10.13
N ALA A 12 18.36 -10.41 10.16
CA ALA A 12 18.97 -9.95 11.39
C ALA A 12 17.98 -9.11 12.24
N GLU A 13 17.23 -8.22 11.59
CA GLU A 13 16.19 -7.42 12.24
C GLU A 13 15.07 -8.31 12.80
N LEU A 14 14.63 -9.33 12.07
CA LEU A 14 13.62 -10.28 12.52
C LEU A 14 14.11 -11.09 13.73
N ALA A 15 15.36 -11.55 13.70
CA ALA A 15 15.96 -12.28 14.83
C ALA A 15 16.07 -11.39 16.08
N ALA A 16 16.50 -10.14 15.92
CA ALA A 16 16.56 -9.18 17.02
C ALA A 16 15.17 -8.88 17.59
N ALA A 17 14.16 -8.67 16.74
CA ALA A 17 12.77 -8.47 17.16
C ALA A 17 12.26 -9.67 17.96
N ALA A 18 12.48 -10.91 17.50
CA ALA A 18 12.06 -12.12 18.21
C ALA A 18 12.69 -12.24 19.61
N ILE A 19 13.98 -11.89 19.75
CA ILE A 19 14.67 -11.85 21.05
C ILE A 19 14.05 -10.78 21.96
N CYS A 20 13.79 -9.58 21.44
CA CYS A 20 13.18 -8.49 22.19
C CYS A 20 11.76 -8.85 22.65
N PHE A 21 10.93 -9.45 21.80
CA PHE A 21 9.58 -9.88 22.15
C PHE A 21 9.61 -10.96 23.25
N GLY A 22 10.51 -11.93 23.13
CA GLY A 22 10.70 -12.94 24.15
C GLY A 22 11.14 -12.35 25.50
N ALA A 23 12.12 -11.43 25.49
CA ALA A 23 12.60 -10.74 26.68
C ALA A 23 11.52 -9.85 27.32
N ALA A 24 10.66 -9.24 26.53
CA ALA A 24 9.53 -8.43 27.00
C ALA A 24 8.33 -9.26 27.49
N GLY A 25 8.36 -10.59 27.34
CA GLY A 25 7.25 -11.48 27.72
C GLY A 25 6.00 -11.30 26.85
N CYS A 26 6.16 -10.86 25.59
CA CYS A 26 5.03 -10.71 24.67
C CYS A 26 4.33 -12.03 24.43
N LYS A 27 3.01 -12.06 24.63
CA LYS A 27 2.16 -13.23 24.36
C LYS A 27 1.83 -13.40 22.89
N LEU A 28 1.78 -12.31 22.15
CA LEU A 28 1.50 -12.22 20.72
C LEU A 28 2.43 -11.21 20.07
N ALA A 29 2.95 -11.55 18.90
CA ALA A 29 3.73 -10.65 18.07
C ALA A 29 3.10 -10.58 16.67
N VAL A 30 2.93 -9.37 16.14
CA VAL A 30 2.53 -9.14 14.76
C VAL A 30 3.78 -8.79 13.96
N VAL A 31 4.05 -9.55 12.91
CA VAL A 31 5.26 -9.40 12.08
C VAL A 31 4.86 -9.15 10.65
N GLU A 32 5.26 -8.00 10.11
CA GLU A 32 5.20 -7.73 8.69
C GLU A 32 6.46 -8.29 8.01
N LEU A 33 6.27 -9.11 6.98
CA LEU A 33 7.36 -9.74 6.24
C LEU A 33 7.49 -9.05 4.87
N PRO A 34 8.60 -8.35 4.61
CA PRO A 34 8.86 -7.77 3.30
C PRO A 34 9.14 -8.84 2.23
N ASP A 35 9.55 -10.03 2.66
CA ASP A 35 9.79 -11.20 1.81
C ASP A 35 9.28 -12.44 2.53
N ALA A 36 8.35 -13.16 1.89
CA ALA A 36 7.79 -14.40 2.41
C ALA A 36 8.85 -15.50 2.64
N GLY A 37 9.99 -15.44 1.96
CA GLY A 37 11.12 -16.34 2.22
C GLY A 37 11.63 -16.26 3.66
N LEU A 38 11.47 -15.14 4.34
CA LEU A 38 11.82 -14.98 5.75
C LEU A 38 10.89 -15.74 6.70
N ALA A 39 9.71 -16.12 6.26
CA ALA A 39 8.76 -16.88 7.06
C ALA A 39 9.33 -18.25 7.49
N ALA A 40 10.25 -18.82 6.72
CA ALA A 40 10.90 -20.07 7.07
C ALA A 40 11.75 -19.99 8.35
N ALA A 41 12.19 -18.79 8.74
CA ALA A 41 12.95 -18.53 9.95
C ALA A 41 12.07 -18.28 11.18
N LEU A 42 10.76 -18.12 11.00
CA LEU A 42 9.82 -17.90 12.09
C LEU A 42 9.34 -19.23 12.70
N PRO A 43 9.01 -19.23 14.00
CA PRO A 43 8.31 -20.35 14.63
C PRO A 43 6.92 -20.55 13.98
N ALA A 44 6.22 -21.60 14.37
CA ALA A 44 4.85 -21.84 13.91
C ALA A 44 3.97 -20.59 14.15
N MET A 45 3.33 -20.13 13.07
CA MET A 45 2.40 -18.99 13.11
C MET A 45 0.98 -19.53 13.12
N PRO A 46 0.20 -19.34 14.19
CA PRO A 46 -1.18 -19.84 14.25
C PRO A 46 -2.09 -19.14 13.22
N VAL A 47 -1.79 -17.87 12.92
CA VAL A 47 -2.52 -17.08 11.94
C VAL A 47 -1.51 -16.30 11.09
N CYS A 48 -1.74 -16.26 9.78
CA CYS A 48 -0.98 -15.46 8.85
C CYS A 48 -1.92 -14.75 7.86
N ALA A 49 -1.42 -13.75 7.15
CA ALA A 49 -2.19 -13.08 6.11
C ALA A 49 -1.37 -12.88 4.83
N VAL A 50 -2.07 -12.91 3.72
CA VAL A 50 -1.55 -12.53 2.41
C VAL A 50 -2.43 -11.40 1.87
N THR A 51 -1.91 -10.18 1.87
CA THR A 51 -2.61 -9.01 1.33
C THR A 51 -2.75 -9.09 -0.19
N ALA A 52 -3.39 -8.09 -0.82
CA ALA A 52 -3.62 -8.10 -2.26
C ALA A 52 -2.31 -8.26 -3.05
N ILE A 53 -2.28 -9.26 -3.93
CA ILE A 53 -1.14 -9.55 -4.81
C ILE A 53 -1.37 -8.81 -6.12
N GLY A 54 -0.45 -7.93 -6.46
CA GLY A 54 -0.36 -7.28 -7.77
C GLY A 54 0.83 -7.77 -8.58
N PRO A 55 0.94 -7.41 -9.86
CA PRO A 55 2.18 -7.56 -10.59
C PRO A 55 3.25 -6.71 -9.90
N ASP A 56 4.25 -7.38 -9.42
CA ASP A 56 5.47 -6.80 -8.89
C ASP A 56 6.30 -6.35 -10.11
N GLY A 57 6.55 -5.04 -10.28
CA GLY A 57 7.17 -4.44 -11.46
C GLY A 57 8.49 -5.08 -11.91
N ILE A 58 9.03 -5.99 -11.12
CA ILE A 58 10.29 -6.70 -11.32
C ILE A 58 10.03 -8.13 -11.82
N SER A 59 9.44 -8.28 -13.00
CA SER A 59 9.40 -9.57 -13.78
C SER A 59 8.80 -10.81 -13.08
N ARG A 60 8.03 -10.65 -12.01
CA ARG A 60 7.31 -11.78 -11.39
C ARG A 60 5.87 -11.80 -11.86
N SER A 61 5.44 -12.94 -12.43
CA SER A 61 4.02 -13.14 -12.68
C SER A 61 3.24 -13.17 -11.36
N VAL A 62 1.96 -12.86 -11.43
CA VAL A 62 1.04 -12.90 -10.28
C VAL A 62 1.07 -14.26 -9.59
N GLU A 63 1.15 -15.36 -10.37
CA GLU A 63 1.25 -16.74 -9.87
C GLU A 63 2.53 -16.96 -9.06
N ARG A 64 3.65 -16.45 -9.55
CA ARG A 64 4.93 -16.59 -8.86
C ARG A 64 4.96 -15.79 -7.56
N SER A 65 4.41 -14.58 -7.58
CA SER A 65 4.26 -13.75 -6.38
C SER A 65 3.36 -14.44 -5.34
N ALA A 66 2.25 -15.06 -5.79
CA ALA A 66 1.35 -15.82 -4.93
C ALA A 66 2.02 -17.07 -4.35
N ALA A 67 2.75 -17.83 -5.15
CA ALA A 67 3.50 -19.01 -4.69
C ALA A 67 4.55 -18.65 -3.63
N LEU A 68 5.22 -17.50 -3.78
CA LEU A 68 6.16 -17.00 -2.78
C LEU A 68 5.43 -16.55 -1.50
N ALA A 69 4.35 -15.77 -1.63
CA ALA A 69 3.56 -15.31 -0.49
C ALA A 69 2.95 -16.47 0.30
N ALA A 70 2.55 -17.55 -0.38
CA ALA A 70 2.08 -18.78 0.27
C ALA A 70 3.10 -19.44 1.20
N GLY A 71 4.38 -19.07 1.09
CA GLY A 71 5.43 -19.52 1.99
C GLY A 71 5.23 -19.16 3.47
N VAL A 72 4.28 -18.31 3.81
CA VAL A 72 3.89 -18.03 5.20
C VAL A 72 2.97 -19.12 5.80
N MET A 73 2.29 -19.90 4.97
CA MET A 73 1.36 -20.93 5.43
C MET A 73 2.07 -22.08 6.16
N ARG A 74 1.45 -22.60 7.19
CA ARG A 74 1.94 -23.73 8.00
C ARG A 74 0.82 -24.73 8.24
N GLU A 75 1.19 -25.94 8.59
CA GLU A 75 0.25 -26.96 9.05
C GLU A 75 -0.55 -26.45 10.24
N ASP A 76 -1.87 -26.68 10.20
CA ASP A 76 -2.84 -26.25 11.21
C ASP A 76 -2.90 -24.73 11.47
N SER A 77 -2.33 -23.90 10.57
CA SER A 77 -2.51 -22.45 10.63
C SER A 77 -3.78 -22.00 9.91
N VAL A 78 -4.19 -20.76 10.16
CA VAL A 78 -5.22 -20.05 9.39
C VAL A 78 -4.53 -18.97 8.58
N CYS A 79 -4.73 -18.98 7.28
CA CYS A 79 -4.27 -17.93 6.38
C CYS A 79 -5.45 -17.11 5.90
N VAL A 80 -5.45 -15.82 6.18
CA VAL A 80 -6.44 -14.88 5.64
C VAL A 80 -5.85 -14.21 4.40
N THR A 81 -6.60 -14.15 3.31
CA THR A 81 -6.14 -13.45 2.11
C THR A 81 -7.07 -12.31 1.72
N ALA A 82 -6.61 -11.44 0.81
CA ALA A 82 -7.42 -10.31 0.35
C ALA A 82 -8.72 -10.76 -0.33
N PRO A 83 -9.83 -10.04 -0.14
CA PRO A 83 -11.14 -10.38 -0.71
C PRO A 83 -11.15 -10.35 -2.24
N GLU A 84 -10.37 -9.46 -2.84
CA GLU A 84 -10.32 -9.26 -4.30
C GLU A 84 -8.97 -9.73 -4.89
N GLN A 85 -8.52 -10.93 -4.52
CA GLN A 85 -7.31 -11.51 -5.12
C GLN A 85 -7.51 -11.79 -6.61
N PRO A 86 -6.49 -11.54 -7.46
CA PRO A 86 -6.50 -12.03 -8.83
C PRO A 86 -6.74 -13.54 -8.86
N LYS A 87 -7.55 -14.03 -9.80
CA LYS A 87 -7.89 -15.47 -9.89
C LYS A 87 -6.66 -16.38 -9.93
N ALA A 88 -5.61 -15.97 -10.65
CA ALA A 88 -4.37 -16.73 -10.71
C ALA A 88 -3.69 -16.79 -9.33
N ALA A 89 -3.63 -15.69 -8.58
CA ALA A 89 -3.09 -15.68 -7.23
C ALA A 89 -3.91 -16.55 -6.28
N LEU A 90 -5.24 -16.40 -6.30
CA LEU A 90 -6.12 -17.18 -5.43
C LEU A 90 -5.98 -18.69 -5.68
N SER A 91 -5.87 -19.11 -6.95
CA SER A 91 -5.64 -20.51 -7.30
C SER A 91 -4.35 -21.06 -6.68
N GLU A 92 -3.25 -20.32 -6.74
CA GLU A 92 -1.98 -20.72 -6.14
C GLU A 92 -2.07 -20.81 -4.61
N LEU A 93 -2.75 -19.84 -3.96
CA LEU A 93 -2.96 -19.85 -2.51
C LEU A 93 -3.81 -21.04 -2.07
N ILE A 94 -4.89 -21.38 -2.79
CA ILE A 94 -5.72 -22.56 -2.52
C ILE A 94 -4.91 -23.84 -2.60
N VAL A 95 -4.10 -23.99 -3.67
CA VAL A 95 -3.25 -25.18 -3.86
C VAL A 95 -2.22 -25.28 -2.73
N ALA A 96 -1.60 -24.17 -2.34
CA ALA A 96 -0.62 -24.15 -1.27
C ALA A 96 -1.26 -24.50 0.09
N ALA A 97 -2.40 -23.92 0.41
CA ALA A 97 -3.13 -24.19 1.64
C ALA A 97 -3.51 -25.67 1.77
N GLY A 98 -4.02 -26.27 0.66
CA GLY A 98 -4.34 -27.70 0.65
C GLY A 98 -3.11 -28.60 0.84
N LYS A 99 -1.93 -28.20 0.32
CA LYS A 99 -0.68 -28.99 0.48
C LYS A 99 -0.17 -29.02 1.90
N CYS A 100 -0.36 -27.95 2.69
CA CYS A 100 0.15 -27.86 4.06
C CYS A 100 -0.97 -27.98 5.11
N ASN A 101 -2.18 -28.37 4.74
CA ASN A 101 -3.32 -28.45 5.65
C ASN A 101 -3.55 -27.13 6.42
N CYS A 102 -3.47 -26.00 5.71
CA CYS A 102 -3.76 -24.67 6.22
C CYS A 102 -5.20 -24.28 5.88
N GLU A 103 -5.96 -23.78 6.85
CA GLU A 103 -7.28 -23.17 6.58
C GLU A 103 -7.08 -21.88 5.81
N LEU A 104 -7.68 -21.73 4.63
CA LEU A 104 -7.66 -20.50 3.85
C LEU A 104 -8.97 -19.75 4.01
N VAL A 105 -8.92 -18.55 4.57
CA VAL A 105 -10.06 -17.65 4.73
C VAL A 105 -9.98 -16.54 3.70
N VAL A 106 -11.04 -16.37 2.93
CA VAL A 106 -11.19 -15.31 1.93
C VAL A 106 -12.45 -14.51 2.31
N PRO A 107 -12.29 -13.26 2.80
CA PRO A 107 -13.45 -12.40 3.08
C PRO A 107 -14.29 -12.22 1.82
N ASP A 108 -15.62 -12.32 1.91
CA ASP A 108 -16.49 -12.09 0.77
C ASP A 108 -16.54 -10.58 0.45
N PRO A 109 -16.20 -10.16 -0.77
CA PRO A 109 -16.30 -8.76 -1.17
C PRO A 109 -17.72 -8.17 -1.05
N GLU A 110 -18.77 -9.02 -1.14
CA GLU A 110 -20.17 -8.58 -1.02
C GLU A 110 -20.54 -8.24 0.42
N ASP A 111 -19.84 -8.82 1.41
CA ASP A 111 -20.05 -8.53 2.82
C ASP A 111 -19.30 -7.27 3.28
N ILE A 112 -18.47 -6.67 2.42
CA ILE A 112 -17.70 -5.47 2.73
C ILE A 112 -18.46 -4.23 2.23
N THR A 113 -19.08 -3.50 3.13
CA THR A 113 -19.67 -2.20 2.83
C THR A 113 -18.64 -1.11 3.08
N PHE A 114 -18.25 -0.41 2.02
CA PHE A 114 -17.35 0.72 2.09
C PHE A 114 -18.10 2.01 1.78
N LEU A 115 -18.13 2.90 2.76
CA LEU A 115 -18.77 4.20 2.67
C LEU A 115 -17.69 5.28 2.64
N GLU A 116 -17.49 5.89 1.49
CA GLU A 116 -16.73 7.14 1.42
C GLU A 116 -17.65 8.28 1.81
N ALA A 117 -17.28 8.97 2.90
CA ALA A 117 -17.93 10.20 3.28
C ALA A 117 -17.27 11.38 2.55
N GLU A 118 -18.00 12.47 2.42
CA GLU A 118 -17.45 13.72 1.92
C GLU A 118 -16.16 14.10 2.68
N LYS A 119 -15.19 14.69 1.97
CA LYS A 119 -13.97 15.29 2.55
C LYS A 119 -12.91 14.30 3.07
N PHE A 120 -12.58 13.25 2.30
CA PHE A 120 -11.47 12.36 2.65
C PHE A 120 -11.64 11.64 3.99
N THR A 121 -12.84 11.22 4.30
CA THR A 121 -13.13 10.27 5.38
C THR A 121 -13.70 8.99 4.78
N SER A 122 -13.46 7.87 5.42
CA SER A 122 -14.03 6.58 5.02
C SER A 122 -14.54 5.82 6.21
N LYS A 123 -15.46 4.89 5.95
CA LYS A 123 -16.04 4.01 6.94
C LYS A 123 -16.20 2.64 6.32
N VAL A 124 -15.88 1.60 7.06
CA VAL A 124 -16.12 0.22 6.66
C VAL A 124 -17.16 -0.41 7.57
N ASP A 125 -17.97 -1.27 7.01
CA ASP A 125 -18.77 -2.26 7.73
C ASP A 125 -18.41 -3.64 7.17
N TYR A 126 -18.00 -4.54 8.06
CA TYR A 126 -17.69 -5.93 7.74
C TYR A 126 -17.97 -6.81 8.94
N GLY A 127 -18.80 -7.85 8.75
CA GLY A 127 -19.13 -8.80 9.81
C GLY A 127 -19.78 -8.18 11.06
N GLY A 128 -20.44 -7.01 10.91
CA GLY A 128 -21.04 -6.25 12.00
C GLY A 128 -20.08 -5.26 12.68
N TYR A 129 -18.83 -5.24 12.27
CA TYR A 129 -17.86 -4.24 12.74
C TYR A 129 -17.92 -2.99 11.86
N THR A 130 -18.53 -1.94 12.38
CA THR A 130 -18.66 -0.67 11.67
C THR A 130 -17.69 0.35 12.25
N VAL A 131 -16.66 0.74 11.49
CA VAL A 131 -15.58 1.63 11.98
C VAL A 131 -15.22 2.73 10.99
N PRO A 132 -14.90 3.95 11.47
CA PRO A 132 -14.20 4.93 10.66
C PRO A 132 -12.78 4.44 10.36
N LEU A 133 -12.31 4.63 9.13
CA LEU A 133 -10.93 4.31 8.74
C LEU A 133 -10.14 5.60 8.52
N ALA A 134 -8.88 5.60 8.97
CA ALA A 134 -7.93 6.65 8.65
C ALA A 134 -7.41 6.55 7.19
N PHE A 135 -7.65 5.43 6.54
CA PHE A 135 -7.24 5.18 5.16
C PHE A 135 -8.39 5.40 4.19
N LEU A 136 -8.07 5.94 3.03
CA LEU A 136 -9.02 6.21 1.96
C LEU A 136 -8.93 5.13 0.87
N GLY A 137 -10.05 4.92 0.20
CA GLY A 137 -10.14 3.98 -0.90
C GLY A 137 -10.60 2.56 -0.49
N ARG A 138 -11.23 1.90 -1.43
CA ARG A 138 -11.84 0.58 -1.25
C ARG A 138 -10.84 -0.50 -0.77
N HIS A 139 -9.57 -0.38 -1.16
CA HIS A 139 -8.52 -1.28 -0.70
C HIS A 139 -8.33 -1.26 0.82
N ALA A 140 -8.57 -0.12 1.47
CA ALA A 140 -8.50 0.00 2.93
C ALA A 140 -9.59 -0.84 3.61
N ALA A 141 -10.79 -0.90 3.03
CA ALA A 141 -11.87 -1.75 3.54
C ALA A 141 -11.52 -3.24 3.41
N GLY A 142 -10.91 -3.65 2.30
CA GLY A 142 -10.40 -5.02 2.14
C GLY A 142 -9.33 -5.38 3.18
N ASN A 143 -8.40 -4.46 3.46
CA ASN A 143 -7.39 -4.67 4.50
C ASN A 143 -8.01 -4.71 5.92
N ALA A 144 -9.04 -3.92 6.18
CA ALA A 144 -9.78 -3.98 7.45
C ALA A 144 -10.49 -5.34 7.61
N ALA A 145 -11.12 -5.86 6.55
CA ALA A 145 -11.72 -7.20 6.57
C ALA A 145 -10.69 -8.31 6.86
N ILE A 146 -9.49 -8.22 6.26
CA ILE A 146 -8.38 -9.13 6.60
C ILE A 146 -8.04 -9.04 8.08
N ALA A 147 -7.92 -7.83 8.64
CA ALA A 147 -7.57 -7.64 10.04
C ALA A 147 -8.65 -8.19 10.99
N VAL A 148 -9.93 -8.01 10.67
CA VAL A 148 -11.05 -8.61 11.41
C VAL A 148 -10.95 -10.14 11.38
N GLU A 149 -10.82 -10.75 10.20
CA GLU A 149 -10.71 -12.21 10.08
C GLU A 149 -9.48 -12.78 10.79
N MET A 150 -8.35 -12.06 10.78
CA MET A 150 -7.17 -12.46 11.56
C MET A 150 -7.47 -12.44 13.06
N ALA A 151 -8.15 -11.42 13.57
CA ALA A 151 -8.54 -11.34 14.98
C ALA A 151 -9.50 -12.47 15.36
N LEU A 152 -10.50 -12.75 14.52
CA LEU A 152 -11.42 -13.86 14.71
C LEU A 152 -10.71 -15.24 14.64
N ALA A 153 -9.74 -15.37 13.73
CA ALA A 153 -8.93 -16.59 13.65
C ALA A 153 -8.06 -16.79 14.92
N LEU A 154 -7.46 -15.73 15.44
CA LEU A 154 -6.72 -15.75 16.71
C LEU A 154 -7.65 -16.11 17.89
N TRP A 155 -8.85 -15.55 17.94
CA TRP A 155 -9.85 -15.91 18.93
C TRP A 155 -10.19 -17.42 18.88
N ARG A 156 -10.41 -17.99 17.69
CA ARG A 156 -10.60 -19.44 17.50
C ARG A 156 -9.41 -20.28 17.97
N LYS A 157 -8.20 -19.71 17.96
CA LYS A 157 -6.98 -20.34 18.47
C LYS A 157 -6.75 -20.12 19.98
N GLY A 158 -7.71 -19.51 20.69
CA GLY A 158 -7.70 -19.36 22.14
C GLY A 158 -7.11 -18.06 22.67
N PHE A 159 -6.89 -17.06 21.81
CA PHE A 159 -6.53 -15.71 22.24
C PHE A 159 -7.79 -14.92 22.58
N GLU A 160 -7.86 -14.32 23.75
CA GLU A 160 -8.97 -13.44 24.13
C GLU A 160 -8.85 -12.11 23.43
N ILE A 161 -9.69 -11.87 22.40
CA ILE A 161 -9.79 -10.61 21.68
C ILE A 161 -11.27 -10.18 21.70
N PRO A 162 -11.67 -9.24 22.57
CA PRO A 162 -13.04 -8.77 22.62
C PRO A 162 -13.37 -7.91 21.39
N ASP A 163 -14.64 -7.83 21.03
CA ASP A 163 -15.11 -7.07 19.86
C ASP A 163 -14.74 -5.58 19.95
N GLU A 164 -14.77 -5.01 21.15
CA GLU A 164 -14.35 -3.63 21.40
C GLU A 164 -12.88 -3.41 21.01
N ALA A 165 -12.00 -4.39 21.26
CA ALA A 165 -10.59 -4.27 20.89
C ALA A 165 -10.39 -4.28 19.36
N ILE A 166 -11.24 -5.00 18.61
CA ILE A 166 -11.22 -4.98 17.14
C ILE A 166 -11.66 -3.59 16.65
N LEU A 167 -12.76 -3.06 17.18
CA LEU A 167 -13.31 -1.76 16.81
C LEU A 167 -12.33 -0.62 17.14
N GLU A 168 -11.80 -0.59 18.36
CA GLU A 168 -10.83 0.40 18.82
C GLU A 168 -9.52 0.29 18.04
N GLY A 169 -9.03 -0.92 17.81
CA GLY A 169 -7.80 -1.17 17.06
C GLY A 169 -7.88 -0.66 15.62
N LEU A 170 -8.97 -0.94 14.91
CA LEU A 170 -9.19 -0.44 13.56
C LEU A 170 -9.34 1.09 13.51
N ALA A 171 -10.06 1.68 14.47
CA ALA A 171 -10.26 3.11 14.55
C ALA A 171 -8.97 3.88 14.94
N ALA A 172 -8.09 3.25 15.72
CA ALA A 172 -6.84 3.86 16.19
C ALA A 172 -5.69 3.80 15.17
N VAL A 173 -5.87 3.12 14.04
CA VAL A 173 -4.81 3.03 13.03
C VAL A 173 -4.49 4.39 12.45
N GLU A 174 -3.24 4.84 12.61
CA GLU A 174 -2.76 6.08 12.03
C GLU A 174 -2.33 5.90 10.58
N ASN A 175 -2.82 6.75 9.72
CA ASN A 175 -2.37 6.82 8.34
C ASN A 175 -1.14 7.73 8.22
N ARG A 176 0.05 7.13 8.13
CA ARG A 176 1.32 7.88 8.05
C ARG A 176 1.82 8.08 6.63
N SER A 177 1.42 7.24 5.68
CA SER A 177 2.06 7.19 4.36
C SER A 177 1.12 6.98 3.17
N SER A 178 -0.17 6.75 3.37
CA SER A 178 -1.12 6.50 2.28
C SER A 178 -2.26 7.52 2.31
N ILE A 179 -2.37 8.35 1.28
CA ILE A 179 -3.38 9.40 1.09
C ILE A 179 -3.61 10.22 2.37
N ARG A 180 -2.51 10.70 2.96
CA ARG A 180 -2.55 11.52 4.18
C ARG A 180 -2.90 12.96 3.81
N VAL A 181 -4.03 13.46 4.28
CA VAL A 181 -4.45 14.84 4.09
C VAL A 181 -3.87 15.71 5.21
N LEU A 182 -2.91 16.58 4.88
CA LEU A 182 -2.32 17.53 5.83
C LEU A 182 -3.13 18.80 5.97
N SER A 183 -3.76 19.26 4.90
CA SER A 183 -4.59 20.43 4.86
C SER A 183 -5.73 20.27 3.86
N GLN A 184 -6.86 20.85 4.15
CA GLN A 184 -8.01 20.87 3.22
C GLN A 184 -8.13 22.17 2.44
N LYS A 185 -7.48 23.25 2.87
CA LYS A 185 -7.53 24.58 2.22
C LYS A 185 -6.21 25.34 2.41
N PRO A 186 -5.32 25.38 1.39
CA PRO A 186 -5.37 24.56 0.17
C PRO A 186 -5.26 23.08 0.49
N LEU A 187 -5.76 22.22 -0.39
CA LEU A 187 -5.67 20.77 -0.21
C LEU A 187 -4.21 20.32 -0.34
N VAL A 188 -3.70 19.63 0.68
CA VAL A 188 -2.35 19.07 0.67
C VAL A 188 -2.43 17.59 1.02
N ILE A 189 -1.99 16.75 0.10
CA ILE A 189 -2.00 15.29 0.23
C ILE A 189 -0.59 14.75 0.12
N LEU A 190 -0.25 13.84 1.02
CA LEU A 190 0.95 13.02 0.94
C LEU A 190 0.57 11.57 0.68
N ASP A 191 1.32 10.90 -0.20
CA ASP A 191 1.11 9.48 -0.47
C ASP A 191 2.44 8.81 -0.83
N ALA A 192 2.69 7.64 -0.25
CA ALA A 192 3.91 6.87 -0.52
C ALA A 192 3.80 5.98 -1.78
N CYS A 193 2.80 6.19 -2.63
CA CYS A 193 2.57 5.35 -3.81
C CYS A 193 3.79 5.35 -4.73
N ARG A 194 4.20 4.16 -5.14
CA ARG A 194 5.36 3.94 -6.03
C ARG A 194 5.09 2.91 -7.12
N THR A 195 3.96 2.20 -7.01
CA THR A 195 3.55 1.20 -8.00
C THR A 195 2.37 1.68 -8.83
N PRO A 196 2.16 1.16 -10.05
CA PRO A 196 1.00 1.52 -10.87
C PRO A 196 -0.34 1.29 -10.16
N GLN A 197 -0.45 0.22 -9.36
CA GLN A 197 -1.66 -0.11 -8.61
C GLN A 197 -1.97 0.94 -7.56
N GLN A 198 -0.95 1.38 -6.81
CA GLN A 198 -1.08 2.42 -5.80
C GLN A 198 -1.40 3.78 -6.42
N ALA A 199 -0.75 4.13 -7.54
CA ALA A 199 -1.04 5.36 -8.29
C ALA A 199 -2.47 5.38 -8.82
N ALA A 200 -2.95 4.25 -9.37
CA ALA A 200 -4.34 4.12 -9.82
C ALA A 200 -5.33 4.27 -8.65
N ALA A 201 -5.06 3.65 -7.51
CA ALA A 201 -5.90 3.77 -6.32
C ALA A 201 -5.96 5.22 -5.81
N LEU A 202 -4.81 5.91 -5.74
CA LEU A 202 -4.72 7.32 -5.36
C LEU A 202 -5.55 8.19 -6.31
N LEU A 203 -5.38 8.02 -7.63
CA LEU A 203 -6.11 8.83 -8.60
C LEU A 203 -7.62 8.61 -8.51
N ARG A 204 -8.07 7.38 -8.29
CA ARG A 204 -9.50 7.08 -8.08
C ARG A 204 -10.06 7.85 -6.88
N VAL A 205 -9.34 7.89 -5.76
CA VAL A 205 -9.73 8.68 -4.58
C VAL A 205 -9.82 10.18 -4.91
N LEU A 206 -8.81 10.73 -5.61
CA LEU A 206 -8.84 12.13 -6.04
C LEU A 206 -10.04 12.44 -6.95
N ASN A 207 -10.35 11.53 -7.89
CA ASN A 207 -11.47 11.67 -8.79
C ASN A 207 -12.83 11.58 -8.09
N MET A 208 -12.98 10.65 -7.14
CA MET A 208 -14.19 10.52 -6.31
C MET A 208 -14.41 11.78 -5.46
N ALA A 209 -13.33 12.35 -4.91
CA ALA A 209 -13.36 13.63 -4.21
C ALA A 209 -13.49 14.85 -5.15
N LYS A 210 -13.63 14.63 -6.48
CA LYS A 210 -13.73 15.67 -7.50
C LYS A 210 -12.60 16.69 -7.45
N VAL A 211 -11.42 16.23 -7.09
CA VAL A 211 -10.21 17.05 -7.04
C VAL A 211 -9.76 17.37 -8.46
N ARG A 212 -9.44 18.63 -8.72
CA ARG A 212 -8.95 19.15 -10.01
C ARG A 212 -8.01 20.32 -9.74
N HIS A 213 -7.14 20.60 -10.72
CA HIS A 213 -6.22 21.73 -10.66
C HIS A 213 -5.24 21.69 -9.50
N MET A 214 -4.62 20.50 -9.31
CA MET A 214 -3.52 20.30 -8.38
C MET A 214 -2.16 20.40 -9.09
N SER A 215 -1.12 20.68 -8.31
CA SER A 215 0.25 20.33 -8.69
C SER A 215 0.68 19.07 -7.97
N ALA A 216 1.49 18.24 -8.64
CA ALA A 216 2.09 17.05 -8.00
C ALA A 216 3.61 17.19 -7.88
N VAL A 217 4.18 16.77 -6.76
CA VAL A 217 5.62 16.54 -6.58
C VAL A 217 5.83 15.04 -6.51
N VAL A 218 6.67 14.52 -7.41
CA VAL A 218 6.89 13.07 -7.56
C VAL A 218 8.36 12.73 -7.40
N GLY A 219 8.68 11.81 -6.49
CA GLY A 219 10.04 11.29 -6.31
C GLY A 219 10.06 9.77 -6.28
N LEU A 220 10.37 9.14 -7.42
CA LEU A 220 10.54 7.69 -7.56
C LEU A 220 11.99 7.29 -7.32
N SER A 221 12.19 6.13 -6.72
CA SER A 221 13.53 5.58 -6.43
C SER A 221 13.99 4.56 -7.48
N GLU A 222 13.12 4.17 -8.40
CA GLU A 222 13.39 3.13 -9.42
C GLU A 222 12.81 3.55 -10.77
N GLU A 223 13.49 3.18 -11.85
CA GLU A 223 13.01 3.44 -13.22
C GLU A 223 12.05 2.37 -13.71
N GLU A 224 12.22 1.15 -13.20
CA GLU A 224 11.36 0.03 -13.58
C GLU A 224 9.92 0.27 -13.15
N GLY A 225 8.99 0.08 -14.08
CA GLY A 225 7.57 0.36 -13.84
C GLY A 225 7.16 1.84 -13.86
N ALA A 226 8.08 2.79 -14.03
CA ALA A 226 7.79 4.22 -13.97
C ALA A 226 6.81 4.67 -15.07
N GLU A 227 6.92 4.14 -16.29
CA GLU A 227 5.97 4.41 -17.37
C GLU A 227 4.55 4.00 -16.99
N ALA A 228 4.41 2.78 -16.45
CA ALA A 228 3.12 2.28 -15.97
C ALA A 228 2.60 3.07 -14.76
N PHE A 229 3.50 3.53 -13.89
CA PHE A 229 3.15 4.42 -12.77
C PHE A 229 2.59 5.75 -13.26
N PHE A 230 3.28 6.43 -14.20
CA PHE A 230 2.80 7.70 -14.74
C PHE A 230 1.49 7.54 -15.51
N THR A 231 1.35 6.47 -16.30
CA THR A 231 0.08 6.15 -16.97
C THR A 231 -1.05 5.96 -15.94
N ALA A 232 -0.80 5.23 -14.85
CA ALA A 232 -1.80 5.01 -13.80
C ALA A 232 -2.10 6.30 -13.02
N LEU A 233 -1.11 7.15 -12.80
CA LEU A 233 -1.28 8.46 -12.15
C LEU A 233 -2.06 9.45 -13.03
N GLU A 234 -1.99 9.31 -14.35
CA GLU A 234 -2.72 10.14 -15.31
C GLU A 234 -4.20 9.73 -15.43
N ASN A 235 -4.48 8.43 -15.56
CA ASN A 235 -5.79 7.93 -15.97
C ASN A 235 -6.49 6.99 -14.98
N GLY A 236 -5.83 6.63 -13.87
CA GLY A 236 -6.39 5.76 -12.83
C GLY A 236 -6.48 4.28 -13.19
N LEU A 237 -5.80 3.85 -14.24
CA LEU A 237 -5.82 2.47 -14.72
C LEU A 237 -4.46 1.79 -14.55
N THR A 238 -4.49 0.58 -14.03
CA THR A 238 -3.32 -0.30 -14.07
C THR A 238 -3.09 -0.83 -15.49
N PRO A 239 -1.86 -1.31 -15.82
CA PRO A 239 -1.57 -1.89 -17.13
C PRO A 239 -2.52 -3.04 -17.53
N GLU A 240 -3.00 -3.83 -16.57
CA GLU A 240 -3.96 -4.91 -16.80
C GLU A 240 -5.37 -4.36 -17.12
N GLU A 241 -5.78 -3.30 -16.44
CA GLU A 241 -7.07 -2.66 -16.66
C GLU A 241 -7.12 -1.92 -18.00
N GLN A 242 -5.99 -1.37 -18.45
CA GLN A 242 -5.88 -0.74 -19.77
C GLN A 242 -6.09 -1.72 -20.93
N LYS A 243 -5.77 -3.01 -20.72
CA LYS A 243 -6.00 -4.08 -21.71
C LYS A 243 -7.45 -4.54 -21.74
N LYS A 244 -8.24 -4.25 -20.72
CA LYS A 244 -9.67 -4.55 -20.65
C LYS A 244 -10.44 -3.33 -21.15
N ASP A 245 -11.53 -3.56 -21.87
CA ASP A 245 -12.30 -2.55 -22.57
C ASP A 245 -12.65 -1.34 -21.69
N LYS A 246 -12.35 -0.12 -22.16
CA LYS A 246 -12.49 1.14 -21.44
C LYS A 246 -13.92 1.50 -21.03
N GLN A 247 -14.94 0.76 -21.49
CA GLN A 247 -16.36 1.12 -21.33
C GLN A 247 -17.00 0.72 -19.99
N THR A 248 -16.34 -0.07 -19.15
CA THR A 248 -16.99 -0.72 -18.01
C THR A 248 -16.48 -0.33 -16.62
N MET A 249 -15.50 0.58 -16.50
CA MET A 249 -14.97 0.93 -15.16
C MET A 249 -15.43 2.32 -14.69
N PRO A 250 -16.28 2.43 -13.66
CA PRO A 250 -16.57 3.70 -13.01
C PRO A 250 -15.32 4.22 -12.29
N GLY A 251 -14.96 5.48 -12.50
CA GLY A 251 -13.84 6.12 -11.82
C GLY A 251 -12.64 6.44 -12.73
N MET A 252 -12.75 6.17 -14.04
CA MET A 252 -11.84 6.75 -15.02
C MET A 252 -12.06 8.25 -15.05
N GLY A 253 -11.20 8.95 -14.33
CA GLY A 253 -11.29 10.39 -14.21
C GLY A 253 -10.35 11.10 -15.14
N GLU A 254 -10.62 12.39 -15.27
CA GLU A 254 -9.71 13.32 -15.88
C GLU A 254 -8.46 13.46 -15.00
N ASN A 255 -7.30 13.67 -15.65
CA ASN A 255 -6.07 14.04 -14.99
C ASN A 255 -6.30 15.28 -14.09
N PRO A 256 -6.07 15.20 -12.77
CA PRO A 256 -6.29 16.32 -11.87
C PRO A 256 -5.10 17.29 -11.79
N PHE A 257 -3.98 16.97 -12.45
CA PHE A 257 -2.72 17.71 -12.29
C PHE A 257 -2.52 18.73 -13.41
N ASP A 258 -2.33 19.99 -13.02
CA ASP A 258 -1.95 21.06 -13.95
C ASP A 258 -0.45 20.99 -14.29
N GLN A 259 0.39 20.59 -13.31
CA GLN A 259 1.84 20.44 -13.48
C GLN A 259 2.42 19.39 -12.51
N VAL A 260 3.47 18.71 -12.95
CA VAL A 260 4.19 17.70 -12.16
C VAL A 260 5.66 18.10 -11.98
N PHE A 261 6.12 18.12 -10.74
CA PHE A 261 7.50 18.44 -10.37
C PHE A 261 8.22 17.17 -9.93
N LEU A 262 9.29 16.81 -10.63
CA LEU A 262 10.11 15.65 -10.25
C LEU A 262 11.24 16.09 -9.34
N VAL A 263 11.51 15.26 -8.32
CA VAL A 263 12.62 15.44 -7.39
C VAL A 263 13.38 14.14 -7.21
N THR A 264 14.67 14.26 -6.92
CA THR A 264 15.52 13.11 -6.62
C THR A 264 15.38 12.76 -5.13
N PRO A 265 14.88 11.56 -4.78
CA PRO A 265 14.86 11.12 -3.40
C PRO A 265 16.26 11.00 -2.80
N SER A 266 16.40 11.16 -1.49
CA SER A 266 17.66 10.98 -0.78
C SER A 266 18.27 9.60 -1.04
N GLY A 267 19.54 9.55 -1.43
CA GLY A 267 20.26 8.31 -1.73
C GLY A 267 20.02 7.73 -3.14
N VAL A 268 19.31 8.45 -4.00
CA VAL A 268 19.07 8.11 -5.41
C VAL A 268 19.98 8.96 -6.31
N GLU A 269 20.45 8.40 -7.41
CA GLU A 269 21.27 9.13 -8.39
C GLU A 269 20.41 10.10 -9.22
N ALA A 270 20.87 11.35 -9.39
CA ALA A 270 20.16 12.38 -10.18
C ALA A 270 19.89 11.94 -11.63
N ALA A 271 20.81 11.18 -12.25
CA ALA A 271 20.63 10.64 -13.59
C ALA A 271 19.39 9.74 -13.74
N LEU A 272 18.96 9.09 -12.66
CA LEU A 272 17.69 8.34 -12.67
C LEU A 272 16.51 9.31 -12.83
N THR A 273 16.49 10.40 -12.07
CA THR A 273 15.39 11.35 -12.12
C THR A 273 15.29 12.05 -13.47
N GLU A 274 16.41 12.28 -14.16
CA GLU A 274 16.42 12.82 -15.53
C GLU A 274 15.72 11.84 -16.51
N ARG A 275 15.98 10.53 -16.42
CA ARG A 275 15.28 9.53 -17.23
C ARG A 275 13.79 9.41 -16.88
N LEU A 276 13.45 9.58 -15.61
CA LEU A 276 12.06 9.62 -15.14
C LEU A 276 11.34 10.86 -15.66
N LEU A 277 12.02 12.00 -15.76
CA LEU A 277 11.46 13.23 -16.33
C LEU A 277 11.06 13.04 -17.80
N GLU A 278 11.90 12.38 -18.60
CA GLU A 278 11.57 12.08 -20.00
C GLU A 278 10.26 11.28 -20.09
N LYS A 279 10.11 10.25 -19.25
CA LYS A 279 8.88 9.45 -19.19
C LYS A 279 7.68 10.27 -18.72
N ALA A 280 7.83 11.06 -17.66
CA ALA A 280 6.76 11.87 -17.11
C ALA A 280 6.22 12.90 -18.13
N ARG A 281 7.06 13.43 -19.01
CA ARG A 281 6.68 14.42 -20.05
C ARG A 281 5.75 13.87 -21.13
N TYR A 282 5.64 12.53 -21.29
CA TYR A 282 4.64 11.95 -22.17
C TYR A 282 3.22 12.02 -21.59
N HIS A 283 3.11 12.22 -20.28
CA HIS A 283 1.83 12.20 -19.55
C HIS A 283 1.44 13.57 -18.98
N PHE A 284 2.45 14.40 -18.64
CA PHE A 284 2.25 15.63 -17.86
C PHE A 284 3.13 16.78 -18.37
N ASP A 285 2.73 18.02 -18.05
CA ASP A 285 3.66 19.16 -18.03
C ASP A 285 4.61 18.94 -16.83
N ALA A 286 5.78 18.34 -17.11
CA ALA A 286 6.70 17.88 -16.07
C ALA A 286 8.01 18.70 -16.06
N VAL A 287 8.44 19.09 -14.86
CA VAL A 287 9.64 19.90 -14.59
C VAL A 287 10.50 19.19 -13.55
N LEU A 288 11.83 19.24 -13.72
CA LEU A 288 12.80 18.78 -12.73
C LEU A 288 13.13 19.91 -11.75
N CYS A 289 13.12 19.59 -10.44
CA CYS A 289 13.57 20.51 -9.39
C CYS A 289 14.81 19.95 -8.69
N GLU A 290 15.67 20.86 -8.21
CA GLU A 290 16.92 20.50 -7.54
C GLU A 290 16.71 19.94 -6.13
N SER A 291 15.60 20.32 -5.48
CA SER A 291 15.27 19.88 -4.12
C SER A 291 13.76 19.76 -3.91
N LEU A 292 13.37 18.99 -2.88
CA LEU A 292 11.99 18.86 -2.44
C LEU A 292 11.41 20.20 -1.99
N ASP A 293 12.20 21.03 -1.28
CA ASP A 293 11.76 22.36 -0.82
C ASP A 293 11.43 23.28 -2.00
N GLU A 294 12.27 23.29 -3.03
CA GLU A 294 12.02 24.03 -4.26
C GLU A 294 10.77 23.54 -4.98
N ALA A 295 10.64 22.22 -5.17
CA ALA A 295 9.49 21.62 -5.84
C ALA A 295 8.17 21.94 -5.11
N VAL A 296 8.16 21.85 -3.79
CA VAL A 296 6.99 22.19 -2.97
C VAL A 296 6.65 23.67 -3.07
N LYS A 297 7.64 24.58 -3.08
CA LYS A 297 7.42 26.02 -3.26
C LYS A 297 6.85 26.34 -4.63
N GLN A 298 7.44 25.79 -5.68
CA GLN A 298 6.95 25.98 -7.05
C GLN A 298 5.54 25.38 -7.24
N ALA A 299 5.33 24.16 -6.75
CA ALA A 299 4.04 23.50 -6.82
C ALA A 299 2.92 24.28 -6.09
N LYS A 300 3.22 24.83 -4.90
CA LYS A 300 2.27 25.70 -4.16
C LYS A 300 1.99 27.00 -4.90
N ALA A 301 2.99 27.60 -5.56
CA ALA A 301 2.81 28.83 -6.33
C ALA A 301 1.95 28.61 -7.59
N ASN A 302 2.11 27.45 -8.25
CA ASN A 302 1.41 27.12 -9.49
C ASN A 302 0.05 26.45 -9.28
N SER A 303 -0.16 25.86 -8.08
CA SER A 303 -1.40 25.18 -7.78
C SER A 303 -2.54 26.14 -7.47
N ARG A 304 -3.68 25.94 -8.14
CA ARG A 304 -4.90 26.69 -7.85
C ARG A 304 -5.72 26.09 -6.71
N ARG A 305 -5.63 24.78 -6.47
CA ARG A 305 -6.51 24.08 -5.51
C ARG A 305 -5.82 23.12 -4.57
N GLY A 306 -4.60 22.68 -4.88
CA GLY A 306 -3.93 21.74 -3.98
C GLY A 306 -2.59 21.22 -4.45
N LEU A 307 -1.92 20.50 -3.56
CA LEU A 307 -0.62 19.89 -3.72
C LEU A 307 -0.71 18.40 -3.37
N LEU A 308 -0.22 17.56 -4.27
CA LEU A 308 0.09 16.16 -3.99
C LEU A 308 1.62 16.01 -3.88
N VAL A 309 2.10 15.25 -2.89
CA VAL A 309 3.50 14.77 -2.86
C VAL A 309 3.47 13.26 -2.81
N CYS A 310 4.12 12.60 -3.76
CA CYS A 310 4.11 11.13 -3.86
C CYS A 310 5.36 10.56 -4.55
N GLY A 311 5.39 9.24 -4.73
CA GLY A 311 6.43 8.51 -5.48
C GLY A 311 7.32 7.62 -4.62
N SER A 312 7.47 7.89 -3.33
CA SER A 312 8.16 7.03 -2.38
C SER A 312 7.81 7.42 -0.94
N GLU A 313 8.00 6.48 -0.01
CA GLU A 313 7.81 6.76 1.42
C GLU A 313 8.79 7.83 1.91
N ALA A 314 10.04 7.78 1.44
CA ALA A 314 11.06 8.76 1.82
C ALA A 314 10.62 10.19 1.48
N ILE A 315 10.13 10.43 0.27
CA ILE A 315 9.63 11.73 -0.18
C ILE A 315 8.39 12.16 0.62
N ALA A 316 7.45 11.25 0.86
CA ALA A 316 6.25 11.56 1.64
C ALA A 316 6.58 11.96 3.09
N LEU A 317 7.51 11.25 3.74
CA LEU A 317 7.96 11.56 5.10
C LEU A 317 8.78 12.85 5.19
N GLU A 318 9.66 13.11 4.20
CA GLU A 318 10.43 14.35 4.13
C GLU A 318 9.52 15.55 3.90
N ALA A 319 8.54 15.42 3.00
CA ALA A 319 7.54 16.44 2.75
C ALA A 319 6.66 16.71 3.98
N ALA A 320 6.31 15.67 4.76
CA ALA A 320 5.56 15.84 5.99
C ALA A 320 6.29 16.77 6.95
N LYS A 321 7.59 16.53 7.19
CA LYS A 321 8.41 17.37 8.07
C LYS A 321 8.50 18.82 7.56
N LEU A 322 8.68 18.98 6.24
CA LEU A 322 8.76 20.30 5.62
C LEU A 322 7.45 21.08 5.73
N LEU A 323 6.31 20.40 5.55
CA LEU A 323 4.98 21.02 5.49
C LEU A 323 4.34 21.23 6.87
N GLU A 324 4.72 20.48 7.89
CA GLU A 324 4.27 20.65 9.29
C GLU A 324 5.05 21.77 10.01
N THR A 325 6.17 22.19 9.46
CA THR A 325 7.03 23.26 10.03
C THR A 325 6.65 24.66 9.51
N ILE A 326 5.77 24.73 8.51
CA ILE A 326 5.28 25.96 7.89
C ILE A 326 3.83 26.24 8.32
#